data_69a516ef379ccf887ac1ff9c3b12b0ad
#
_entry.id   69a516ef379ccf887ac1ff9c3b12b0ad
#
_cell.length_a   1.000
_cell.length_b   1.000
_cell.length_c   1.000
_cell.angle_alpha   90.00
_cell.angle_beta   90.00
_cell.angle_gamma   90.00
#
_symmetry.space_group_name_H-M   'P 1'
#
loop_
_entity.id
_entity.type
_entity.pdbx_description
1 polymer ?
#
loop_
_entity_poly.entity_id
_entity_poly.type
_entity_poly.pdbx_seq_one_letter_code
_entity_poly.pdbx_strand_id
1 'polypeptide(L)'
;PKVKSEKRTAVLAIPYVQAVFLPYIFLGVFFASATLSTIAFADQLDAKGSTGILLAIWSAGSAVAALINGAIKLRITNGQKFIYLMIAMFFLTIPLLFVKSIFVLGIVLFLSGLGVAPILISGYAIVEKSVSPAKITETFAWILAGLQIGNALPGPISGYIIDNYGAGKSFIVPVIALLISILSLFPYRKHWRVLIKI
;
A
#
# COMPACT_ATOMS: atom_id res chain seq x y z
N PRO A 1 -16.63 -30.00 30.24
CA PRO A 1 -15.90 -30.07 29.01
C PRO A 1 -14.65 -29.17 29.11
N LYS A 2 -13.48 -29.82 29.20
CA LYS A 2 -12.20 -29.10 29.24
C LYS A 2 -12.01 -28.45 27.87
N VAL A 3 -12.12 -27.11 27.79
CA VAL A 3 -11.67 -26.33 26.64
C VAL A 3 -10.18 -26.60 26.49
N LYS A 4 -9.80 -27.32 25.41
CA LYS A 4 -8.40 -27.50 25.05
C LYS A 4 -7.82 -26.10 24.88
N SER A 5 -6.85 -25.76 25.73
CA SER A 5 -6.04 -24.56 25.58
C SER A 5 -5.35 -24.64 24.19
N GLU A 6 -5.91 -23.99 23.17
CA GLU A 6 -5.20 -23.78 21.91
C GLU A 6 -3.87 -23.06 22.25
N LYS A 7 -2.75 -23.65 21.84
CA LYS A 7 -1.45 -23.00 21.95
C LYS A 7 -1.58 -21.58 21.39
N ARG A 8 -1.38 -20.57 22.22
CA ARG A 8 -1.36 -19.15 21.84
C ARG A 8 -0.17 -18.91 20.90
N THR A 9 -0.31 -19.30 19.65
CA THR A 9 0.66 -18.90 18.61
C THR A 9 0.44 -17.41 18.37
N ALA A 10 1.47 -16.60 18.54
CA ALA A 10 1.40 -15.18 18.24
C ALA A 10 0.97 -15.02 16.77
N VAL A 11 -0.01 -14.18 16.51
CA VAL A 11 -0.59 -13.99 15.16
C VAL A 11 0.47 -13.62 14.14
N LEU A 12 1.45 -12.80 14.54
CA LEU A 12 2.60 -12.41 13.69
C LEU A 12 3.58 -13.56 13.38
N ALA A 13 3.48 -14.73 14.05
CA ALA A 13 4.30 -15.90 13.72
C ALA A 13 3.70 -16.71 12.54
N ILE A 14 2.50 -16.37 12.09
CA ILE A 14 1.83 -17.03 10.97
C ILE A 14 2.41 -16.51 9.64
N PRO A 15 3.02 -17.37 8.78
CA PRO A 15 3.68 -16.90 7.55
C PRO A 15 2.80 -16.10 6.61
N TYR A 16 1.50 -16.44 6.52
CA TYR A 16 0.53 -15.71 5.68
C TYR A 16 0.22 -14.32 6.22
N VAL A 17 0.21 -14.15 7.54
CA VAL A 17 0.05 -12.84 8.18
C VAL A 17 1.29 -11.98 7.92
N GLN A 18 2.48 -12.55 8.05
CA GLN A 18 3.74 -11.85 7.74
C GLN A 18 3.81 -11.42 6.27
N ALA A 19 3.34 -12.27 5.35
CA ALA A 19 3.31 -11.99 3.92
C ALA A 19 2.38 -10.83 3.54
N VAL A 20 1.49 -10.41 4.42
CA VAL A 20 0.65 -9.21 4.26
C VAL A 20 1.17 -8.08 5.13
N PHE A 21 1.60 -8.35 6.35
CA PHE A 21 2.06 -7.36 7.32
C PHE A 21 3.26 -6.54 6.82
N LEU A 22 4.30 -7.21 6.31
CA LEU A 22 5.50 -6.53 5.81
C LEU A 22 5.21 -5.63 4.61
N PRO A 23 4.51 -6.07 3.54
CA PRO A 23 4.08 -5.17 2.48
C PRO A 23 3.25 -3.97 2.95
N TYR A 24 2.40 -4.13 3.97
CA TYR A 24 1.59 -3.03 4.50
C TYR A 24 2.41 -1.98 5.23
N ILE A 25 3.52 -2.34 5.89
CA ILE A 25 4.46 -1.34 6.42
C ILE A 25 4.98 -0.46 5.28
N PHE A 26 5.44 -1.06 4.18
CA PHE A 26 5.96 -0.30 3.05
C PHE A 26 4.89 0.43 2.25
N LEU A 27 3.64 -0.06 2.25
CA LEU A 27 2.49 0.71 1.75
C LEU A 27 2.24 1.95 2.60
N GLY A 28 2.40 1.87 3.92
CA GLY A 28 2.35 3.05 4.80
C GLY A 28 3.43 4.06 4.44
N VAL A 29 4.68 3.61 4.25
CA VAL A 29 5.78 4.46 3.77
C VAL A 29 5.41 5.11 2.43
N PHE A 30 4.85 4.35 1.49
CA PHE A 30 4.38 4.87 0.21
C PHE A 30 3.33 5.97 0.39
N PHE A 31 2.28 5.75 1.20
CA PHE A 31 1.21 6.72 1.38
C PHE A 31 1.71 8.03 1.98
N ALA A 32 2.47 7.97 3.07
CA ALA A 32 2.96 9.17 3.72
C ALA A 32 3.98 9.91 2.85
N SER A 33 4.92 9.22 2.22
CA SER A 33 5.92 9.86 1.36
C SER A 33 5.30 10.47 0.10
N ALA A 34 4.34 9.79 -0.54
CA ALA A 34 3.64 10.34 -1.70
C ALA A 34 2.82 11.59 -1.32
N THR A 35 2.17 11.59 -0.16
CA THR A 35 1.45 12.75 0.37
C THR A 35 2.40 13.92 0.60
N LEU A 36 3.50 13.70 1.34
CA LEU A 36 4.50 14.73 1.62
C LEU A 36 5.11 15.31 0.33
N SER A 37 5.48 14.43 -0.61
CA SER A 37 6.03 14.86 -1.89
C SER A 37 5.02 15.66 -2.72
N THR A 38 3.75 15.29 -2.70
CA THR A 38 2.67 16.01 -3.39
C THR A 38 2.47 17.41 -2.81
N ILE A 39 2.44 17.52 -1.48
CA ILE A 39 2.32 18.82 -0.78
C ILE A 39 3.48 19.73 -1.14
N ALA A 40 4.71 19.24 -1.01
CA ALA A 40 5.91 20.00 -1.28
C ALA A 40 6.04 20.39 -2.77
N PHE A 41 5.63 19.51 -3.69
CA PHE A 41 5.66 19.79 -5.13
C PHE A 41 4.64 20.86 -5.51
N ALA A 42 3.44 20.83 -4.93
CA ALA A 42 2.44 21.87 -5.13
C ALA A 42 2.90 23.22 -4.57
N ASP A 43 3.59 23.21 -3.42
CA ASP A 43 4.19 24.41 -2.83
C ASP A 43 5.30 24.98 -3.71
N GLN A 44 6.20 24.14 -4.21
CA GLN A 44 7.30 24.55 -5.09
C GLN A 44 6.82 25.19 -6.40
N LEU A 45 5.62 24.88 -6.85
CA LEU A 45 4.98 25.45 -8.05
C LEU A 45 4.01 26.60 -7.75
N ASP A 46 4.07 27.19 -6.54
CA ASP A 46 3.16 28.25 -6.07
C ASP A 46 1.67 27.88 -6.18
N ALA A 47 1.35 26.58 -6.11
CA ALA A 47 0.02 26.01 -6.28
C ALA A 47 -0.51 25.33 -5.00
N LYS A 48 -0.20 25.88 -3.81
CA LYS A 48 -0.62 25.34 -2.50
C LYS A 48 -2.11 25.02 -2.42
N GLY A 49 -2.95 25.87 -2.99
CA GLY A 49 -4.40 25.65 -3.04
C GLY A 49 -4.83 24.39 -3.81
N SER A 50 -3.97 23.85 -4.69
CA SER A 50 -4.25 22.64 -5.46
C SER A 50 -3.98 21.34 -4.69
N THR A 51 -3.29 21.39 -3.53
CA THR A 51 -2.91 20.20 -2.77
C THR A 51 -4.10 19.35 -2.38
N GLY A 52 -5.16 19.97 -1.85
CA GLY A 52 -6.38 19.26 -1.47
C GLY A 52 -7.05 18.58 -2.66
N ILE A 53 -7.06 19.24 -3.83
CA ILE A 53 -7.61 18.71 -5.08
C ILE A 53 -6.79 17.49 -5.55
N LEU A 54 -5.46 17.58 -5.51
CA LEU A 54 -4.58 16.48 -5.90
C LEU A 54 -4.80 15.23 -5.03
N LEU A 55 -4.90 15.41 -3.71
CA LEU A 55 -5.17 14.31 -2.78
C LEU A 55 -6.60 13.77 -2.95
N ALA A 56 -7.57 14.63 -3.28
CA ALA A 56 -8.92 14.20 -3.62
C ALA A 56 -8.95 13.37 -4.92
N ILE A 57 -8.20 13.77 -5.94
CA ILE A 57 -8.05 13.03 -7.21
C ILE A 57 -7.42 11.65 -6.94
N TRP A 58 -6.40 11.58 -6.09
CA TRP A 58 -5.80 10.30 -5.68
C TRP A 58 -6.82 9.40 -4.98
N SER A 59 -7.56 9.94 -4.04
CA SER A 59 -8.65 9.23 -3.33
C SER A 59 -9.77 8.80 -4.27
N ALA A 60 -10.12 9.63 -5.27
CA ALA A 60 -11.10 9.29 -6.30
C ALA A 60 -10.67 8.07 -7.14
N GLY A 61 -9.37 7.99 -7.52
CA GLY A 61 -8.81 6.80 -8.16
C GLY A 61 -9.03 5.54 -7.33
N SER A 62 -8.75 5.61 -6.03
CA SER A 62 -8.98 4.51 -5.09
C SER A 62 -10.44 4.11 -4.98
N ALA A 63 -11.35 5.09 -4.90
CA ALA A 63 -12.78 4.86 -4.83
C ALA A 63 -13.32 4.19 -6.11
N VAL A 64 -12.93 4.68 -7.28
CA VAL A 64 -13.30 4.08 -8.58
C VAL A 64 -12.86 2.62 -8.65
N ALA A 65 -11.62 2.35 -8.27
CA ALA A 65 -11.09 0.97 -8.26
C ALA A 65 -11.79 0.08 -7.23
N ALA A 66 -12.21 0.61 -6.07
CA ALA A 66 -13.00 -0.13 -5.10
C ALA A 66 -14.34 -0.56 -5.67
N LEU A 67 -15.04 0.35 -6.36
CA LEU A 67 -16.33 0.07 -7.02
C LEU A 67 -16.18 -0.98 -8.11
N ILE A 68 -15.18 -0.84 -8.99
CA ILE A 68 -14.87 -1.82 -10.04
C ILE A 68 -14.54 -3.18 -9.42
N ASN A 69 -13.73 -3.20 -8.36
CA ASN A 69 -13.36 -4.42 -7.66
C ASN A 69 -14.56 -5.14 -7.03
N GLY A 70 -15.56 -4.39 -6.55
CA GLY A 70 -16.81 -4.94 -6.03
C GLY A 70 -17.74 -5.47 -7.13
N ALA A 71 -17.77 -4.80 -8.29
CA ALA A 71 -18.64 -5.17 -9.41
C ALA A 71 -18.12 -6.34 -10.23
N ILE A 72 -16.78 -6.48 -10.38
CA ILE A 72 -16.17 -7.50 -11.25
C ILE A 72 -15.62 -8.65 -10.39
N LYS A 73 -16.21 -9.83 -10.54
CA LYS A 73 -15.69 -11.08 -9.97
C LYS A 73 -14.58 -11.63 -10.86
N LEU A 74 -13.34 -11.24 -10.60
CA LEU A 74 -12.18 -11.83 -11.28
C LEU A 74 -12.03 -13.31 -10.86
N ARG A 75 -11.79 -14.20 -11.83
CA ARG A 75 -11.53 -15.63 -11.59
C ARG A 75 -10.08 -15.90 -11.13
N ILE A 76 -9.50 -14.98 -10.39
CA ILE A 76 -8.16 -15.10 -9.79
C ILE A 76 -8.27 -15.08 -8.28
N THR A 77 -7.31 -15.72 -7.62
CA THR A 77 -7.29 -15.79 -6.15
C THR A 77 -6.87 -14.45 -5.54
N ASN A 78 -7.21 -14.24 -4.26
CA ASN A 78 -6.83 -13.02 -3.54
C ASN A 78 -5.31 -12.83 -3.48
N GLY A 79 -4.53 -13.92 -3.36
CA GLY A 79 -3.08 -13.86 -3.38
C GLY A 79 -2.51 -13.41 -4.73
N GLN A 80 -3.00 -13.97 -5.84
CA GLN A 80 -2.61 -13.53 -7.18
C GLN A 80 -2.98 -12.07 -7.41
N LYS A 81 -4.21 -11.70 -7.03
CA LYS A 81 -4.71 -10.34 -7.17
C LYS A 81 -3.84 -9.35 -6.39
N PHE A 82 -3.50 -9.66 -5.14
CA PHE A 82 -2.65 -8.84 -4.30
C PHE A 82 -1.29 -8.55 -4.97
N ILE A 83 -0.63 -9.60 -5.48
CA ILE A 83 0.67 -9.47 -6.13
C ILE A 83 0.60 -8.67 -7.42
N TYR A 84 -0.36 -8.98 -8.30
CA TYR A 84 -0.50 -8.28 -9.59
C TYR A 84 -0.84 -6.81 -9.39
N LEU A 85 -1.68 -6.48 -8.41
CA LEU A 85 -2.02 -5.10 -8.08
C LEU A 85 -0.84 -4.33 -7.50
N MET A 86 0.00 -4.97 -6.65
CA MET A 86 1.23 -4.37 -6.14
C MET A 86 2.20 -4.03 -7.28
N ILE A 87 2.39 -4.97 -8.20
CA ILE A 87 3.25 -4.77 -9.37
C ILE A 87 2.67 -3.68 -10.29
N ALA A 88 1.37 -3.73 -10.58
CA ALA A 88 0.70 -2.71 -11.39
C ALA A 88 0.82 -1.32 -10.76
N MET A 89 0.58 -1.21 -9.44
CA MET A 89 0.71 0.05 -8.71
C MET A 89 2.14 0.59 -8.75
N PHE A 90 3.16 -0.27 -8.63
CA PHE A 90 4.56 0.13 -8.77
C PHE A 90 4.82 0.77 -10.14
N PHE A 91 4.42 0.13 -11.23
CA PHE A 91 4.60 0.68 -12.57
C PHE A 91 3.81 1.98 -12.80
N LEU A 92 2.59 2.08 -12.26
CA LEU A 92 1.78 3.29 -12.34
C LEU A 92 2.35 4.45 -11.51
N THR A 93 3.20 4.15 -10.53
CA THR A 93 3.84 5.16 -9.66
C THR A 93 5.16 5.68 -10.25
N ILE A 94 5.86 4.90 -11.09
CA ILE A 94 7.12 5.31 -11.72
C ILE A 94 7.03 6.68 -12.42
N PRO A 95 5.97 7.03 -13.16
CA PRO A 95 5.86 8.34 -13.81
C PRO A 95 5.93 9.54 -12.85
N LEU A 96 5.70 9.36 -11.53
CA LEU A 96 5.88 10.43 -10.53
C LEU A 96 7.31 11.00 -10.55
N LEU A 97 8.31 10.19 -10.92
CA LEU A 97 9.71 10.63 -10.99
C LEU A 97 9.96 11.67 -12.08
N PHE A 98 9.09 11.78 -13.07
CA PHE A 98 9.24 12.63 -14.25
C PHE A 98 8.21 13.75 -14.31
N VAL A 99 7.39 13.91 -13.26
CA VAL A 99 6.34 14.94 -13.21
C VAL A 99 6.98 16.33 -13.15
N LYS A 100 6.47 17.25 -14.01
CA LYS A 100 6.90 18.64 -14.08
C LYS A 100 5.75 19.65 -13.97
N SER A 101 4.51 19.19 -13.92
CA SER A 101 3.34 20.06 -13.81
C SER A 101 2.27 19.46 -12.89
N ILE A 102 1.46 20.33 -12.28
CA ILE A 102 0.36 19.96 -11.39
C ILE A 102 -0.66 19.07 -12.11
N PHE A 103 -0.95 19.37 -13.39
CA PHE A 103 -1.93 18.59 -14.16
C PHE A 103 -1.46 17.14 -14.37
N VAL A 104 -0.19 16.95 -14.78
CA VAL A 104 0.39 15.62 -14.95
C VAL A 104 0.46 14.87 -13.62
N LEU A 105 0.81 15.59 -12.52
CA LEU A 105 0.80 15.02 -11.18
C LEU A 105 -0.60 14.47 -10.82
N GLY A 106 -1.66 15.22 -11.08
CA GLY A 106 -3.03 14.78 -10.83
C GLY A 106 -3.39 13.50 -11.59
N ILE A 107 -3.02 13.40 -12.87
CA ILE A 107 -3.26 12.19 -13.67
C ILE A 107 -2.52 10.98 -13.07
N VAL A 108 -1.24 11.14 -12.74
CA VAL A 108 -0.42 10.04 -12.22
C VAL A 108 -0.90 9.63 -10.82
N LEU A 109 -1.30 10.58 -9.97
CA LEU A 109 -1.91 10.29 -8.67
C LEU A 109 -3.23 9.52 -8.83
N PHE A 110 -4.10 9.91 -9.75
CA PHE A 110 -5.34 9.16 -10.03
C PHE A 110 -5.04 7.72 -10.42
N LEU A 111 -4.11 7.52 -11.37
CA LEU A 111 -3.72 6.19 -11.83
C LEU A 111 -3.09 5.34 -10.73
N SER A 112 -2.19 5.91 -9.92
CA SER A 112 -1.61 5.19 -8.77
C SER A 112 -2.67 4.88 -7.70
N GLY A 113 -3.68 5.76 -7.55
CA GLY A 113 -4.81 5.56 -6.67
C GLY A 113 -5.63 4.31 -6.99
N LEU A 114 -5.73 3.93 -8.28
CA LEU A 114 -6.48 2.73 -8.70
C LEU A 114 -5.97 1.43 -8.05
N GLY A 115 -4.71 1.38 -7.61
CA GLY A 115 -4.16 0.22 -6.91
C GLY A 115 -4.53 0.13 -5.43
N VAL A 116 -4.80 1.26 -4.77
CA VAL A 116 -4.87 1.38 -3.30
C VAL A 116 -5.93 0.47 -2.69
N ALA A 117 -7.21 0.73 -2.97
CA ALA A 117 -8.31 -0.01 -2.35
C ALA A 117 -8.29 -1.50 -2.71
N PRO A 118 -8.08 -1.93 -3.98
CA PRO A 118 -8.02 -3.34 -4.31
C PRO A 118 -6.86 -4.10 -3.62
N ILE A 119 -5.71 -3.46 -3.41
CA ILE A 119 -4.58 -4.05 -2.66
C ILE A 119 -4.99 -4.28 -1.20
N LEU A 120 -5.55 -3.26 -0.55
CA LEU A 120 -5.99 -3.36 0.84
C LEU A 120 -7.06 -4.44 1.01
N ILE A 121 -8.08 -4.46 0.16
CA ILE A 121 -9.15 -5.46 0.18
C ILE A 121 -8.58 -6.88 -0.01
N SER A 122 -7.66 -7.07 -0.96
CA SER A 122 -7.07 -8.38 -1.23
C SER A 122 -6.20 -8.86 -0.06
N GLY A 123 -5.44 -7.97 0.56
CA GLY A 123 -4.63 -8.29 1.74
C GLY A 123 -5.48 -8.69 2.95
N TYR A 124 -6.56 -7.95 3.24
CA TYR A 124 -7.50 -8.32 4.31
C TYR A 124 -8.17 -9.66 4.04
N ALA A 125 -8.58 -9.92 2.79
CA ALA A 125 -9.19 -11.21 2.41
C ALA A 125 -8.22 -12.40 2.55
N ILE A 126 -6.91 -12.21 2.30
CA ILE A 126 -5.88 -13.22 2.55
C ILE A 126 -5.80 -13.54 4.05
N VAL A 127 -5.71 -12.50 4.86
CA VAL A 127 -5.58 -12.63 6.32
C VAL A 127 -6.80 -13.31 6.92
N GLU A 128 -8.01 -12.88 6.56
CA GLU A 128 -9.27 -13.44 7.03
C GLU A 128 -9.35 -14.96 6.82
N LYS A 129 -8.89 -15.43 5.64
CA LYS A 129 -8.87 -16.87 5.31
C LYS A 129 -7.72 -17.64 5.95
N SER A 130 -6.73 -16.96 6.49
CA SER A 130 -5.49 -17.58 7.01
C SER A 130 -5.49 -17.79 8.52
N VAL A 131 -6.46 -17.24 9.25
CA VAL A 131 -6.53 -17.31 10.72
C VAL A 131 -7.89 -17.82 11.18
N SER A 132 -7.94 -18.34 12.41
CA SER A 132 -9.22 -18.74 13.02
C SER A 132 -10.10 -17.50 13.30
N PRO A 133 -11.45 -17.64 13.30
CA PRO A 133 -12.37 -16.54 13.57
C PRO A 133 -12.05 -15.77 14.84
N ALA A 134 -11.60 -16.45 15.89
CA ALA A 134 -11.22 -15.85 17.16
C ALA A 134 -10.00 -14.92 17.09
N LYS A 135 -9.18 -15.01 16.02
CA LYS A 135 -7.95 -14.22 15.84
C LYS A 135 -8.07 -13.15 14.76
N ILE A 136 -9.17 -13.05 14.04
CA ILE A 136 -9.34 -12.12 12.92
C ILE A 136 -9.14 -10.67 13.37
N THR A 137 -9.81 -10.26 14.45
CA THR A 137 -9.74 -8.89 14.98
C THR A 137 -8.32 -8.52 15.40
N GLU A 138 -7.62 -9.42 16.12
CA GLU A 138 -6.21 -9.22 16.51
C GLU A 138 -5.33 -9.08 15.28
N THR A 139 -5.53 -9.92 14.27
CA THR A 139 -4.72 -9.89 13.04
C THR A 139 -4.94 -8.59 12.25
N PHE A 140 -6.19 -8.16 12.12
CA PHE A 140 -6.48 -6.87 11.46
C PHE A 140 -5.88 -5.69 12.21
N ALA A 141 -5.89 -5.70 13.54
CA ALA A 141 -5.24 -4.68 14.34
C ALA A 141 -3.73 -4.62 14.06
N TRP A 142 -3.05 -5.76 13.97
CA TRP A 142 -1.63 -5.81 13.61
C TRP A 142 -1.35 -5.32 12.20
N ILE A 143 -2.16 -5.69 11.20
CA ILE A 143 -2.01 -5.22 9.82
C ILE A 143 -2.16 -3.70 9.74
N LEU A 144 -3.18 -3.13 10.42
CA LEU A 144 -3.35 -1.69 10.51
C LEU A 144 -2.20 -1.01 11.25
N ALA A 145 -1.72 -1.60 12.35
CA ALA A 145 -0.56 -1.08 13.07
C ALA A 145 0.69 -1.05 12.17
N GLY A 146 0.91 -2.09 11.37
CA GLY A 146 1.99 -2.11 10.38
C GLY A 146 1.90 -0.96 9.39
N LEU A 147 0.71 -0.70 8.83
CA LEU A 147 0.46 0.42 7.94
C LEU A 147 0.78 1.77 8.61
N GLN A 148 0.38 1.95 9.87
CA GLN A 148 0.61 3.19 10.63
C GLN A 148 2.09 3.37 11.01
N ILE A 149 2.79 2.29 11.36
CA ILE A 149 4.24 2.31 11.56
C ILE A 149 4.92 2.81 10.27
N GLY A 150 4.53 2.25 9.12
CA GLY A 150 5.04 2.71 7.83
C GLY A 150 4.76 4.19 7.56
N ASN A 151 3.56 4.68 7.88
CA ASN A 151 3.20 6.09 7.72
C ASN A 151 4.08 7.05 8.54
N ALA A 152 4.61 6.61 9.68
CA ALA A 152 5.43 7.45 10.55
C ALA A 152 6.89 7.58 10.08
N LEU A 153 7.38 6.66 9.23
CA LEU A 153 8.81 6.56 8.90
C LEU A 153 9.33 7.58 7.87
N PRO A 154 8.59 7.96 6.80
CA PRO A 154 9.18 8.68 5.67
C PRO A 154 9.40 10.17 5.92
N GLY A 155 8.84 10.76 6.98
CA GLY A 155 8.96 12.19 7.27
C GLY A 155 10.38 12.72 7.21
N PRO A 156 11.34 12.20 7.99
CA PRO A 156 12.72 12.66 7.98
C PRO A 156 13.42 12.45 6.63
N ILE A 157 13.18 11.32 5.96
CA ILE A 157 13.82 10.99 4.69
C ILE A 157 13.27 11.89 3.57
N SER A 158 11.94 11.98 3.47
CA SER A 158 11.28 12.81 2.45
C SER A 158 11.59 14.30 2.67
N GLY A 159 11.57 14.77 3.92
CA GLY A 159 11.93 16.14 4.27
C GLY A 159 13.36 16.47 3.85
N TYR A 160 14.34 15.63 4.21
CA TYR A 160 15.73 15.83 3.80
C TYR A 160 15.89 15.93 2.27
N ILE A 161 15.19 15.07 1.51
CA ILE A 161 15.26 15.11 0.04
C ILE A 161 14.58 16.36 -0.51
N ILE A 162 13.45 16.78 0.05
CA ILE A 162 12.74 18.00 -0.35
C ILE A 162 13.65 19.22 -0.14
N ASP A 163 14.27 19.35 1.03
CA ASP A 163 15.07 20.52 1.41
C ASP A 163 16.37 20.62 0.60
N ASN A 164 17.03 19.49 0.29
CA ASN A 164 18.33 19.50 -0.37
C ASN A 164 18.27 19.30 -1.89
N TYR A 165 17.22 18.63 -2.40
CA TYR A 165 17.16 18.22 -3.81
C TYR A 165 15.89 18.65 -4.54
N GLY A 166 14.94 19.25 -3.82
CA GLY A 166 13.66 19.72 -4.33
C GLY A 166 12.56 18.65 -4.31
N ALA A 167 11.32 19.13 -4.29
CA ALA A 167 10.12 18.28 -4.11
C ALA A 167 9.95 17.24 -5.22
N GLY A 168 10.30 17.55 -6.47
CA GLY A 168 10.19 16.61 -7.58
C GLY A 168 11.04 15.34 -7.38
N LYS A 169 12.21 15.45 -6.73
CA LYS A 169 13.07 14.29 -6.45
C LYS A 169 12.58 13.45 -5.27
N SER A 170 11.77 14.02 -4.38
CA SER A 170 11.25 13.28 -3.23
C SER A 170 10.29 12.14 -3.62
N PHE A 171 9.72 12.17 -4.84
CA PHE A 171 8.91 11.06 -5.36
C PHE A 171 9.69 9.75 -5.53
N ILE A 172 11.03 9.76 -5.38
CA ILE A 172 11.82 8.52 -5.33
C ILE A 172 11.46 7.67 -4.11
N VAL A 173 11.08 8.28 -2.98
CA VAL A 173 10.77 7.57 -1.73
C VAL A 173 9.55 6.66 -1.88
N PRO A 174 8.37 7.12 -2.38
CA PRO A 174 7.23 6.24 -2.59
C PRO A 174 7.51 5.15 -3.64
N VAL A 175 8.29 5.42 -4.68
CA VAL A 175 8.65 4.39 -5.68
C VAL A 175 9.51 3.30 -5.05
N ILE A 176 10.53 3.66 -4.28
CA ILE A 176 11.38 2.69 -3.56
C ILE A 176 10.56 1.93 -2.51
N ALA A 177 9.65 2.58 -1.81
CA ALA A 177 8.79 1.93 -0.83
C ALA A 177 7.94 0.81 -1.46
N LEU A 178 7.34 1.06 -2.63
CA LEU A 178 6.58 0.03 -3.36
C LEU A 178 7.50 -1.10 -3.86
N LEU A 179 8.70 -0.78 -4.33
CA LEU A 179 9.68 -1.80 -4.73
C LEU A 179 10.02 -2.71 -3.55
N ILE A 180 10.36 -2.14 -2.39
CA ILE A 180 10.66 -2.91 -1.18
C ILE A 180 9.43 -3.70 -0.73
N SER A 181 8.23 -3.13 -0.83
CA SER A 181 6.97 -3.82 -0.55
C SER A 181 6.82 -5.09 -1.39
N ILE A 182 7.10 -5.04 -2.69
CA ILE A 182 7.09 -6.20 -3.58
C ILE A 182 8.20 -7.20 -3.21
N LEU A 183 9.41 -6.71 -2.98
CA LEU A 183 10.55 -7.55 -2.59
C LEU A 183 10.31 -8.27 -1.25
N SER A 184 9.60 -7.65 -0.32
CA SER A 184 9.24 -8.26 0.97
C SER A 184 8.34 -9.50 0.84
N LEU A 185 7.70 -9.70 -0.30
CA LEU A 185 6.92 -10.91 -0.62
C LEU A 185 7.82 -12.11 -1.00
N PHE A 186 9.05 -11.87 -1.44
CA PHE A 186 9.92 -12.91 -1.99
C PHE A 186 10.26 -14.05 -1.00
N PRO A 187 10.52 -13.82 0.29
CA PRO A 187 10.75 -14.89 1.28
C PRO A 187 9.56 -15.86 1.40
N TYR A 188 8.35 -15.37 1.14
CA TYR A 188 7.11 -16.14 1.27
C TYR A 188 6.69 -16.89 0.01
N ARG A 189 7.50 -16.88 -1.06
CA ARG A 189 7.21 -17.53 -2.36
C ARG A 189 6.90 -19.03 -2.25
N LYS A 190 7.46 -19.74 -1.27
CA LYS A 190 7.14 -21.15 -1.02
C LYS A 190 5.70 -21.35 -0.54
N HIS A 191 5.15 -20.38 0.19
CA HIS A 191 3.78 -20.37 0.70
C HIS A 191 2.78 -19.81 -0.34
N TRP A 192 3.27 -19.20 -1.43
CA TRP A 192 2.42 -18.62 -2.47
C TRP A 192 1.58 -19.65 -3.19
N ARG A 193 2.06 -20.89 -3.34
CA ARG A 193 1.24 -21.99 -3.90
C ARG A 193 -0.05 -22.22 -3.10
N VAL A 194 -0.02 -21.93 -1.80
CA VAL A 194 -1.19 -22.00 -0.93
C VAL A 194 -1.95 -20.67 -0.97
N LEU A 195 -1.25 -19.52 -0.92
CA LEU A 195 -1.86 -18.19 -1.10
C LEU A 195 -2.56 -18.06 -2.48
N ILE A 196 -2.01 -18.69 -3.52
CA ILE A 196 -2.59 -18.74 -4.86
C ILE A 196 -3.85 -19.62 -4.92
N LYS A 197 -4.07 -20.51 -3.96
CA LYS A 197 -5.26 -21.38 -3.87
C LYS A 197 -6.34 -20.85 -2.94
N ILE A 198 -6.02 -19.85 -2.09
CA ILE A 198 -6.92 -19.16 -1.18
C ILE A 198 -7.49 -17.89 -1.86
#